data_2bb37fa44670b0dd65740cfc31a6d66e
#
_entry.id   2bb37fa44670b0dd65740cfc31a6d66e
#
_cell.length_a   1.000
_cell.length_b   1.000
_cell.length_c   1.000
_cell.angle_alpha   90.00
_cell.angle_beta   90.00
_cell.angle_gamma   90.00
#
_symmetry.space_group_name_H-M   'P 1'
#
loop_
_entity.id
_entity.type
_entity.pdbx_description
1 polymer ?
#
loop_
_entity_poly.entity_id
_entity_poly.type
_entity_poly.pdbx_seq_one_letter_code
_entity_poly.pdbx_strand_id
1 'polypeptide(L)'
;MELGASVDAFDVRSVSSAFERALLKVNPNFFNRRTEAYYANIYSLIKKTNYDYVLIVKCDMPTERILDIYKRRFKNAKFCLHMWDSLENIPNIEKKFKYFDFVSSFDRRDCVKHPWIYFRPLYYCDEYIKKETKRQKNYDYDLCFIGTIHSDRWKVLKELKRQAEEQGFRVFFYPYLQSKFIYLFYKLTKSEFRSTDITEFRFDKISGKQTAEKVERSKIIIDIHHPKQTGLTIRTIEMIGMNKKLITTNEDIKNYDFFNAANIQVIDREKPELNEIFNTDYVPLNPGIYKRYSLESWIYEVLGIKGTYVD
;
A
#
# COMPACT_ATOMS: atom_id res chain seq x y z
N MET A 1 3.16 16.45 -13.96
CA MET A 1 2.92 17.63 -13.29
C MET A 1 1.66 18.32 -13.71
N GLU A 2 0.67 17.49 -13.85
CA GLU A 2 -0.69 17.89 -14.24
C GLU A 2 -1.36 18.85 -13.24
N LEU A 3 -0.86 18.87 -11.98
CA LEU A 3 -1.36 19.78 -10.93
C LEU A 3 -0.58 21.11 -10.84
N GLY A 4 0.28 21.44 -11.83
CA GLY A 4 1.01 22.69 -11.89
C GLY A 4 2.22 22.80 -10.95
N ALA A 5 2.60 21.74 -10.23
CA ALA A 5 3.75 21.74 -9.35
C ALA A 5 5.07 21.42 -10.09
N SER A 6 6.15 22.11 -9.73
CA SER A 6 7.53 21.73 -10.10
C SER A 6 8.10 20.83 -9.01
N VAL A 7 8.45 19.60 -9.33
CA VAL A 7 8.82 18.56 -8.35
C VAL A 7 10.21 18.03 -8.61
N ASP A 8 11.05 17.99 -7.56
CA ASP A 8 12.28 17.22 -7.51
C ASP A 8 12.04 16.00 -6.63
N ALA A 9 12.12 14.79 -7.20
CA ALA A 9 11.80 13.53 -6.52
C ALA A 9 13.04 12.65 -6.34
N PHE A 10 13.18 12.09 -5.13
CA PHE A 10 14.29 11.21 -4.76
C PHE A 10 13.75 9.99 -4.01
N ASP A 11 14.37 8.81 -4.18
CA ASP A 11 14.07 7.66 -3.33
C ASP A 11 14.55 7.97 -1.89
N VAL A 12 13.71 7.69 -0.91
CA VAL A 12 14.08 7.84 0.52
C VAL A 12 15.03 6.75 1.00
N ARG A 13 15.22 5.69 0.21
CA ARG A 13 16.00 4.51 0.61
C ARG A 13 17.43 4.57 0.11
N SER A 14 18.39 4.59 1.04
CA SER A 14 19.81 4.45 0.77
C SER A 14 20.27 3.01 0.50
N VAL A 15 19.38 2.02 0.74
CA VAL A 15 19.64 0.59 0.57
C VAL A 15 18.60 -0.04 -0.35
N SER A 16 19.06 -0.85 -1.30
CA SER A 16 18.20 -1.43 -2.35
C SER A 16 18.01 -2.94 -2.20
N SER A 17 18.98 -3.68 -1.67
CA SER A 17 18.95 -5.13 -1.61
C SER A 17 18.01 -5.65 -0.49
N ALA A 18 17.41 -6.83 -0.72
CA ALA A 18 16.55 -7.49 0.28
C ALA A 18 17.35 -7.87 1.55
N PHE A 19 18.62 -8.24 1.37
CA PHE A 19 19.53 -8.59 2.47
C PHE A 19 19.84 -7.38 3.35
N GLU A 20 20.20 -6.24 2.78
CA GLU A 20 20.45 -4.99 3.53
C GLU A 20 19.20 -4.55 4.30
N ARG A 21 18.01 -4.67 3.69
CA ARG A 21 16.75 -4.37 4.38
C ARG A 21 16.46 -5.30 5.55
N ALA A 22 16.86 -6.58 5.45
CA ALA A 22 16.76 -7.51 6.56
C ALA A 22 17.72 -7.13 7.71
N LEU A 23 18.96 -6.74 7.40
CA LEU A 23 19.93 -6.26 8.38
C LEU A 23 19.47 -4.98 9.09
N LEU A 24 18.83 -4.04 8.39
CA LEU A 24 18.25 -2.82 9.00
C LEU A 24 17.18 -3.13 10.04
N LYS A 25 16.41 -4.21 9.87
CA LYS A 25 15.41 -4.65 10.87
C LYS A 25 16.06 -5.17 12.15
N VAL A 26 17.28 -5.72 12.04
CA VAL A 26 18.05 -6.22 13.20
C VAL A 26 18.73 -5.05 13.92
N ASN A 27 19.37 -4.15 13.18
CA ASN A 27 19.99 -2.95 13.74
C ASN A 27 19.87 -1.76 12.76
N PRO A 28 19.00 -0.78 13.04
CA PRO A 28 18.80 0.41 12.19
C PRO A 28 20.07 1.24 11.95
N ASN A 29 21.07 1.14 12.82
CA ASN A 29 22.31 1.91 12.73
C ASN A 29 23.36 1.31 11.80
N PHE A 30 23.17 0.08 11.30
CA PHE A 30 24.16 -0.63 10.48
C PHE A 30 24.61 0.17 9.25
N PHE A 31 23.73 0.98 8.70
CA PHE A 31 23.99 1.73 7.45
C PHE A 31 23.99 3.26 7.64
N ASN A 32 24.10 3.77 8.88
CA ASN A 32 24.01 5.21 9.14
C ASN A 32 25.00 6.02 8.27
N ARG A 33 26.28 5.61 8.18
CA ARG A 33 27.29 6.31 7.34
C ARG A 33 26.89 6.32 5.87
N ARG A 34 26.39 5.19 5.35
CA ARG A 34 25.94 5.09 3.94
C ARG A 34 24.68 5.93 3.72
N THR A 35 23.77 5.93 4.67
CA THR A 35 22.57 6.77 4.64
C THR A 35 22.93 8.25 4.67
N GLU A 36 23.84 8.66 5.54
CA GLU A 36 24.32 10.04 5.57
C GLU A 36 24.98 10.46 4.24
N ALA A 37 25.86 9.62 3.67
CA ALA A 37 26.48 9.87 2.38
C ALA A 37 25.44 9.96 1.25
N TYR A 38 24.44 9.09 1.26
CA TYR A 38 23.34 9.11 0.29
C TYR A 38 22.55 10.42 0.35
N TYR A 39 22.15 10.86 1.53
CA TYR A 39 21.43 12.12 1.69
C TYR A 39 22.30 13.36 1.47
N ALA A 40 23.60 13.30 1.76
CA ALA A 40 24.55 14.34 1.39
C ALA A 40 24.65 14.49 -0.15
N ASN A 41 24.63 13.37 -0.88
CA ASN A 41 24.58 13.38 -2.34
C ASN A 41 23.26 13.99 -2.85
N ILE A 42 22.09 13.59 -2.32
CA ILE A 42 20.80 14.23 -2.66
C ILE A 42 20.89 15.74 -2.39
N TYR A 43 21.43 16.13 -1.24
CA TYR A 43 21.59 17.54 -0.86
C TYR A 43 22.41 18.33 -1.91
N SER A 44 23.47 17.74 -2.48
CA SER A 44 24.29 18.36 -3.51
C SER A 44 23.60 18.43 -4.89
N LEU A 45 22.73 17.44 -5.18
CA LEU A 45 21.96 17.41 -6.44
C LEU A 45 20.82 18.45 -6.47
N ILE A 46 20.29 18.81 -5.31
CA ILE A 46 19.24 19.82 -5.21
C ILE A 46 19.83 21.21 -5.48
N LYS A 47 19.56 21.76 -6.66
CA LYS A 47 20.05 23.10 -7.07
C LYS A 47 19.17 24.23 -6.57
N LYS A 48 17.89 24.00 -6.38
CA LYS A 48 16.93 25.00 -5.88
C LYS A 48 17.17 25.27 -4.40
N THR A 49 17.01 26.51 -4.01
CA THR A 49 17.13 26.97 -2.61
C THR A 49 15.78 27.17 -1.94
N ASN A 50 14.75 27.41 -2.74
CA ASN A 50 13.40 27.68 -2.24
C ASN A 50 12.45 26.58 -2.71
N TYR A 51 11.76 26.00 -1.74
CA TYR A 51 10.62 25.10 -1.93
C TYR A 51 9.47 25.57 -1.08
N ASP A 52 8.25 25.39 -1.56
CA ASP A 52 7.05 25.62 -0.76
C ASP A 52 6.80 24.44 0.19
N TYR A 53 7.12 23.23 -0.28
CA TYR A 53 6.90 21.99 0.48
C TYR A 53 8.06 21.02 0.37
N VAL A 54 8.34 20.32 1.45
CA VAL A 54 9.18 19.12 1.48
C VAL A 54 8.32 17.97 2.01
N LEU A 55 7.92 17.05 1.13
CA LEU A 55 7.15 15.86 1.51
C LEU A 55 8.09 14.67 1.68
N ILE A 56 8.05 14.05 2.85
CA ILE A 56 8.74 12.78 3.13
C ILE A 56 7.70 11.70 3.36
N VAL A 57 7.81 10.61 2.58
CA VAL A 57 6.95 9.44 2.73
C VAL A 57 7.69 8.37 3.50
N LYS A 58 7.08 7.89 4.60
CA LYS A 58 7.58 6.84 5.49
C LYS A 58 8.68 7.26 6.47
N CYS A 59 9.73 7.97 6.08
CA CYS A 59 10.81 8.50 6.92
C CYS A 59 11.56 7.47 7.80
N ASP A 60 11.70 6.22 7.36
CA ASP A 60 12.45 5.18 8.07
C ASP A 60 13.97 5.40 8.01
N MET A 61 14.50 5.93 6.90
CA MET A 61 15.93 6.05 6.66
C MET A 61 16.58 7.36 7.15
N PRO A 62 16.01 8.57 6.93
CA PRO A 62 16.66 9.81 7.32
C PRO A 62 16.90 9.87 8.84
N THR A 63 18.14 10.16 9.26
CA THR A 63 18.46 10.40 10.68
C THR A 63 17.97 11.79 11.11
N GLU A 64 17.85 12.04 12.41
CA GLU A 64 17.51 13.37 12.94
C GLU A 64 18.50 14.43 12.44
N ARG A 65 19.80 14.09 12.37
CA ARG A 65 20.84 14.99 11.84
C ARG A 65 20.55 15.39 10.38
N ILE A 66 20.15 14.44 9.52
CA ILE A 66 19.78 14.71 8.14
C ILE A 66 18.58 15.65 8.08
N LEU A 67 17.54 15.36 8.85
CA LEU A 67 16.33 16.19 8.90
C LEU A 67 16.63 17.62 9.36
N ASP A 68 17.48 17.79 10.37
CA ASP A 68 17.93 19.09 10.85
C ASP A 68 18.66 19.89 9.75
N ILE A 69 19.60 19.26 9.03
CA ILE A 69 20.32 19.90 7.92
C ILE A 69 19.35 20.35 6.83
N TYR A 70 18.38 19.52 6.43
CA TYR A 70 17.40 19.85 5.42
C TYR A 70 16.44 20.95 5.88
N LYS A 71 15.98 20.91 7.15
CA LYS A 71 15.12 21.94 7.73
C LYS A 71 15.81 23.32 7.75
N ARG A 72 17.10 23.38 8.07
CA ARG A 72 17.88 24.61 8.04
C ARG A 72 18.07 25.15 6.61
N ARG A 73 18.29 24.27 5.64
CA ARG A 73 18.45 24.69 4.23
C ARG A 73 17.16 25.23 3.65
N PHE A 74 16.06 24.55 3.89
CA PHE A 74 14.75 24.86 3.33
C PHE A 74 13.84 25.46 4.40
N LYS A 75 14.35 26.47 5.11
CA LYS A 75 13.68 27.08 6.28
C LYS A 75 12.29 27.67 6.00
N ASN A 76 12.00 28.03 4.75
CA ASN A 76 10.73 28.60 4.31
C ASN A 76 9.75 27.50 3.81
N ALA A 77 10.22 26.26 3.62
CA ALA A 77 9.37 25.17 3.18
C ALA A 77 8.57 24.59 4.32
N LYS A 78 7.31 24.24 4.07
CA LYS A 78 6.51 23.42 4.96
C LYS A 78 6.93 21.96 4.85
N PHE A 79 7.43 21.39 5.94
CA PHE A 79 7.83 19.99 6.01
C PHE A 79 6.64 19.11 6.34
N CYS A 80 6.31 18.20 5.45
CA CYS A 80 5.18 17.26 5.59
C CYS A 80 5.69 15.83 5.66
N LEU A 81 5.14 15.04 6.58
CA LEU A 81 5.40 13.61 6.70
C LEU A 81 4.10 12.85 6.44
N HIS A 82 4.14 11.90 5.53
CA HIS A 82 3.07 10.91 5.40
C HIS A 82 3.59 9.52 5.75
N MET A 83 3.00 8.90 6.77
CA MET A 83 3.32 7.54 7.15
C MET A 83 2.60 6.55 6.22
N TRP A 84 3.39 5.79 5.47
CA TRP A 84 2.96 4.73 4.57
C TRP A 84 3.16 3.33 5.19
N ASP A 85 3.53 3.30 6.43
CA ASP A 85 3.70 2.12 7.26
C ASP A 85 3.31 2.50 8.68
N SER A 86 2.77 1.58 9.46
CA SER A 86 2.37 1.86 10.84
C SER A 86 3.58 2.32 11.67
N LEU A 87 3.38 3.24 12.59
CA LEU A 87 4.45 3.78 13.44
C LEU A 87 5.20 2.67 14.18
N GLU A 88 4.50 1.61 14.59
CA GLU A 88 5.08 0.45 15.27
C GLU A 88 6.16 -0.27 14.45
N ASN A 89 6.12 -0.13 13.11
CA ASN A 89 7.07 -0.78 12.20
C ASN A 89 8.33 0.06 11.98
N ILE A 90 8.38 1.31 12.48
CA ILE A 90 9.49 2.24 12.25
C ILE A 90 10.09 2.69 13.59
N PRO A 91 11.22 2.09 14.01
CA PRO A 91 11.85 2.44 15.26
C PRO A 91 12.18 3.93 15.38
N ASN A 92 11.90 4.54 16.54
CA ASN A 92 12.21 5.93 16.87
C ASN A 92 11.59 6.99 15.93
N ILE A 93 10.54 6.68 15.17
CA ILE A 93 9.90 7.64 14.27
C ILE A 93 9.36 8.86 15.04
N GLU A 94 8.85 8.66 16.25
CA GLU A 94 8.28 9.73 17.09
C GLU A 94 9.30 10.84 17.41
N LYS A 95 10.59 10.51 17.55
CA LYS A 95 11.67 11.50 17.75
C LYS A 95 11.86 12.43 16.56
N LYS A 96 11.42 12.00 15.38
CA LYS A 96 11.55 12.76 14.13
C LYS A 96 10.39 13.73 13.90
N PHE A 97 9.26 13.57 14.58
CA PHE A 97 8.06 14.40 14.37
C PHE A 97 8.31 15.90 14.55
N LYS A 98 9.22 16.28 15.47
CA LYS A 98 9.60 17.68 15.71
C LYS A 98 10.17 18.42 14.48
N TYR A 99 10.56 17.69 13.43
CA TYR A 99 11.07 18.29 12.18
C TYR A 99 9.97 18.58 11.16
N PHE A 100 8.74 18.16 11.43
CA PHE A 100 7.62 18.28 10.49
C PHE A 100 6.58 19.28 11.00
N ASP A 101 6.09 20.09 10.09
CA ASP A 101 5.02 21.06 10.34
C ASP A 101 3.64 20.40 10.18
N PHE A 102 3.58 19.28 9.45
CA PHE A 102 2.38 18.49 9.24
C PHE A 102 2.72 16.99 9.17
N VAL A 103 1.97 16.19 9.92
CA VAL A 103 2.15 14.71 9.92
C VAL A 103 0.81 14.05 9.68
N SER A 104 0.81 13.08 8.77
CA SER A 104 -0.35 12.24 8.46
C SER A 104 0.03 10.77 8.47
N SER A 105 -0.93 9.89 8.77
CA SER A 105 -0.76 8.44 8.70
C SER A 105 -1.93 7.79 7.97
N PHE A 106 -1.63 6.69 7.26
CA PHE A 106 -2.64 5.86 6.62
C PHE A 106 -3.23 4.83 7.60
N ASP A 107 -2.63 4.65 8.78
CA ASP A 107 -3.09 3.72 9.81
C ASP A 107 -3.89 4.46 10.89
N ARG A 108 -5.16 4.09 11.02
CA ARG A 108 -6.08 4.70 12.00
C ARG A 108 -5.58 4.55 13.43
N ARG A 109 -4.91 3.44 13.78
CA ARG A 109 -4.34 3.23 15.12
C ARG A 109 -3.28 4.27 15.48
N ASP A 110 -2.49 4.71 14.51
CA ASP A 110 -1.51 5.76 14.72
C ASP A 110 -2.19 7.07 15.15
N CYS A 111 -3.30 7.40 14.50
CA CYS A 111 -4.07 8.63 14.77
C CYS A 111 -4.83 8.54 16.09
N VAL A 112 -5.31 7.37 16.48
CA VAL A 112 -5.90 7.15 17.82
C VAL A 112 -4.84 7.31 18.91
N LYS A 113 -3.64 6.77 18.71
CA LYS A 113 -2.50 6.90 19.64
C LYS A 113 -1.98 8.34 19.73
N HIS A 114 -2.00 9.05 18.62
CA HIS A 114 -1.53 10.44 18.47
C HIS A 114 -2.59 11.30 17.79
N PRO A 115 -3.57 11.86 18.53
CA PRO A 115 -4.74 12.59 17.95
C PRO A 115 -4.39 13.83 17.11
N TRP A 116 -3.15 14.30 17.15
CA TRP A 116 -2.64 15.41 16.34
C TRP A 116 -2.12 14.94 14.96
N ILE A 117 -1.96 13.63 14.73
CA ILE A 117 -1.62 13.07 13.42
C ILE A 117 -2.90 13.01 12.59
N TYR A 118 -2.85 13.59 11.40
CA TYR A 118 -3.98 13.60 10.49
C TYR A 118 -4.15 12.20 9.85
N PHE A 119 -5.37 11.66 9.92
CA PHE A 119 -5.69 10.40 9.28
C PHE A 119 -5.88 10.60 7.78
N ARG A 120 -5.07 9.95 6.96
CA ARG A 120 -5.20 9.99 5.51
C ARG A 120 -4.88 8.63 4.90
N PRO A 121 -5.89 7.89 4.43
CA PRO A 121 -5.71 6.66 3.66
C PRO A 121 -4.85 6.87 2.41
N LEU A 122 -4.40 5.77 1.83
CA LEU A 122 -3.69 5.76 0.57
C LEU A 122 -4.61 6.19 -0.60
N TYR A 123 -4.12 6.16 -1.82
CA TYR A 123 -4.77 6.70 -3.02
C TYR A 123 -4.71 5.71 -4.18
N TYR A 124 -5.54 5.93 -5.20
CA TYR A 124 -5.40 5.29 -6.49
C TYR A 124 -4.78 6.24 -7.51
N CYS A 125 -3.90 5.70 -8.38
CA CYS A 125 -3.31 6.40 -9.52
C CYS A 125 -4.19 6.27 -10.78
N ASP A 126 -3.86 7.05 -11.82
CA ASP A 126 -4.61 7.11 -13.06
C ASP A 126 -4.74 5.76 -13.79
N GLU A 127 -3.73 4.88 -13.64
CA GLU A 127 -3.80 3.51 -14.17
C GLU A 127 -4.93 2.67 -13.56
N TYR A 128 -5.40 3.07 -12.37
CA TYR A 128 -6.49 2.42 -11.62
C TYR A 128 -7.77 3.24 -11.61
N ILE A 129 -7.94 4.18 -12.55
CA ILE A 129 -9.22 4.84 -12.77
C ILE A 129 -10.06 3.96 -13.68
N LYS A 130 -11.34 3.77 -13.33
CA LYS A 130 -12.30 3.08 -14.19
C LYS A 130 -12.39 3.79 -15.52
N LYS A 131 -12.02 3.08 -16.59
CA LYS A 131 -12.25 3.57 -17.95
C LYS A 131 -13.74 3.50 -18.29
N GLU A 132 -14.25 4.53 -18.93
CA GLU A 132 -15.59 4.53 -19.53
C GLU A 132 -15.63 3.59 -20.74
N THR A 133 -15.59 2.30 -20.50
CA THR A 133 -15.85 1.30 -21.53
C THR A 133 -17.29 0.81 -21.37
N LYS A 134 -17.95 0.48 -22.50
CA LYS A 134 -19.26 -0.18 -22.49
C LYS A 134 -19.22 -1.32 -21.45
N ARG A 135 -20.24 -1.40 -20.60
CA ARG A 135 -20.39 -2.38 -19.50
C ARG A 135 -19.73 -3.71 -19.91
N GLN A 136 -18.63 -4.06 -19.27
CA GLN A 136 -17.92 -5.30 -19.56
C GLN A 136 -18.81 -6.44 -19.11
N LYS A 137 -19.53 -7.06 -20.05
CA LYS A 137 -20.47 -8.13 -19.74
C LYS A 137 -19.78 -9.45 -19.38
N ASN A 138 -18.53 -9.64 -19.85
CA ASN A 138 -17.78 -10.88 -19.65
C ASN A 138 -16.41 -10.59 -19.05
N TYR A 139 -16.20 -11.06 -17.84
CA TYR A 139 -14.88 -11.12 -17.23
C TYR A 139 -14.17 -12.41 -17.64
N ASP A 140 -12.84 -12.36 -17.77
CA ASP A 140 -12.04 -13.57 -18.02
C ASP A 140 -11.88 -14.40 -16.75
N TYR A 141 -11.86 -13.72 -15.61
CA TYR A 141 -11.65 -14.33 -14.29
C TYR A 141 -12.75 -13.88 -13.33
N ASP A 142 -13.25 -14.82 -12.56
CA ASP A 142 -14.25 -14.55 -11.54
C ASP A 142 -13.57 -14.06 -10.26
N LEU A 143 -12.35 -14.58 -9.97
CA LEU A 143 -11.56 -14.24 -8.80
C LEU A 143 -10.09 -13.99 -9.16
N CYS A 144 -9.51 -12.92 -8.63
CA CYS A 144 -8.12 -12.54 -8.90
C CYS A 144 -7.36 -12.20 -7.63
N PHE A 145 -6.13 -12.70 -7.54
CA PHE A 145 -5.14 -12.29 -6.56
C PHE A 145 -3.81 -11.96 -7.24
N ILE A 146 -3.25 -10.79 -6.94
CA ILE A 146 -1.90 -10.40 -7.36
C ILE A 146 -1.18 -9.77 -6.16
N GLY A 147 -0.15 -10.43 -5.65
CA GLY A 147 0.57 -9.87 -4.51
C GLY A 147 1.71 -10.75 -3.99
N THR A 148 2.53 -10.14 -3.13
CA THR A 148 3.63 -10.83 -2.46
C THR A 148 3.09 -11.78 -1.39
N ILE A 149 3.61 -12.99 -1.37
CA ILE A 149 3.29 -13.98 -0.33
C ILE A 149 4.18 -13.74 0.88
N HIS A 150 3.54 -13.44 2.00
CA HIS A 150 4.16 -13.28 3.32
C HIS A 150 3.17 -13.67 4.43
N SER A 151 3.65 -13.76 5.67
CA SER A 151 2.81 -14.13 6.83
C SER A 151 2.03 -15.43 6.57
N ASP A 152 0.73 -15.42 6.77
CA ASP A 152 -0.24 -16.50 6.56
C ASP A 152 -1.02 -16.39 5.24
N ARG A 153 -0.68 -15.38 4.41
CA ARG A 153 -1.41 -15.07 3.17
C ARG A 153 -1.64 -16.28 2.28
N TRP A 154 -0.64 -17.17 2.18
CA TRP A 154 -0.77 -18.37 1.37
C TRP A 154 -1.80 -19.36 1.92
N LYS A 155 -1.89 -19.51 3.24
CA LYS A 155 -2.91 -20.35 3.92
C LYS A 155 -4.31 -19.91 3.50
N VAL A 156 -4.61 -18.61 3.62
CA VAL A 156 -5.91 -18.03 3.24
C VAL A 156 -6.20 -18.19 1.76
N LEU A 157 -5.22 -17.85 0.90
CA LEU A 157 -5.38 -17.95 -0.56
C LEU A 157 -5.63 -19.38 -1.05
N LYS A 158 -4.93 -20.35 -0.48
CA LYS A 158 -5.08 -21.75 -0.84
C LYS A 158 -6.52 -22.24 -0.58
N GLU A 159 -7.09 -21.84 0.54
CA GLU A 159 -8.46 -22.21 0.89
C GLU A 159 -9.49 -21.50 -0.02
N LEU A 160 -9.33 -20.19 -0.26
CA LEU A 160 -10.20 -19.46 -1.18
C LEU A 160 -10.11 -20.01 -2.62
N LYS A 161 -8.91 -20.42 -3.06
CA LYS A 161 -8.71 -21.04 -4.37
C LYS A 161 -9.47 -22.35 -4.48
N ARG A 162 -9.35 -23.23 -3.46
CA ARG A 162 -10.06 -24.51 -3.41
C ARG A 162 -11.58 -24.31 -3.52
N GLN A 163 -12.14 -23.41 -2.69
CA GLN A 163 -13.58 -23.12 -2.72
C GLN A 163 -14.05 -22.55 -4.07
N ALA A 164 -13.25 -21.67 -4.68
CA ALA A 164 -13.56 -21.09 -5.98
C ALA A 164 -13.56 -22.15 -7.09
N GLU A 165 -12.57 -23.04 -7.11
CA GLU A 165 -12.46 -24.12 -8.09
C GLU A 165 -13.60 -25.16 -7.92
N GLU A 166 -13.97 -25.50 -6.70
CA GLU A 166 -15.11 -26.40 -6.40
C GLU A 166 -16.46 -25.81 -6.86
N GLN A 167 -16.59 -24.48 -6.88
CA GLN A 167 -17.76 -23.77 -7.39
C GLN A 167 -17.69 -23.49 -8.90
N GLY A 168 -16.63 -23.95 -9.59
CA GLY A 168 -16.46 -23.76 -11.02
C GLY A 168 -16.02 -22.34 -11.44
N PHE A 169 -15.51 -21.52 -10.51
CA PHE A 169 -15.05 -20.18 -10.81
C PHE A 169 -13.68 -20.18 -11.49
N ARG A 170 -13.50 -19.29 -12.45
CA ARG A 170 -12.21 -19.05 -13.14
C ARG A 170 -11.34 -18.17 -12.26
N VAL A 171 -10.18 -18.68 -11.83
CA VAL A 171 -9.27 -17.97 -10.94
C VAL A 171 -8.02 -17.49 -11.68
N PHE A 172 -7.53 -16.30 -11.33
CA PHE A 172 -6.23 -15.81 -11.72
C PHE A 172 -5.43 -15.43 -10.47
N PHE A 173 -4.45 -16.27 -10.11
CA PHE A 173 -3.60 -16.02 -8.94
C PHE A 173 -2.15 -15.80 -9.38
N TYR A 174 -1.57 -14.70 -8.92
CA TYR A 174 -0.17 -14.34 -9.11
C TYR A 174 0.54 -14.20 -7.75
N PRO A 175 0.78 -15.32 -7.06
CA PRO A 175 1.43 -15.33 -5.75
C PRO A 175 2.94 -15.12 -5.93
N TYR A 176 3.41 -13.88 -5.71
CA TYR A 176 4.81 -13.51 -5.89
C TYR A 176 5.65 -13.84 -4.66
N LEU A 177 6.80 -14.46 -4.89
CA LEU A 177 7.89 -14.65 -3.92
C LEU A 177 9.16 -14.00 -4.45
N GLN A 178 9.94 -13.36 -3.57
CA GLN A 178 11.13 -12.59 -3.95
C GLN A 178 12.25 -13.47 -4.53
N SER A 179 12.31 -14.77 -4.17
CA SER A 179 13.29 -15.72 -4.70
C SER A 179 12.89 -17.17 -4.46
N LYS A 180 13.47 -18.09 -5.24
CA LYS A 180 13.33 -19.52 -5.01
C LYS A 180 13.90 -19.97 -3.65
N PHE A 181 14.88 -19.24 -3.10
CA PHE A 181 15.39 -19.51 -1.74
C PHE A 181 14.34 -19.27 -0.68
N ILE A 182 13.55 -18.19 -0.80
CA ILE A 182 12.45 -17.91 0.12
C ILE A 182 11.39 -19.00 0.02
N TYR A 183 11.10 -19.52 -1.17
CA TYR A 183 10.21 -20.67 -1.34
C TYR A 183 10.73 -21.90 -0.59
N LEU A 184 11.99 -22.27 -0.79
CA LEU A 184 12.60 -23.42 -0.09
C LEU A 184 12.59 -23.23 1.43
N PHE A 185 12.92 -22.06 1.90
CA PHE A 185 12.84 -21.72 3.32
C PHE A 185 11.42 -21.87 3.87
N TYR A 186 10.40 -21.39 3.15
CA TYR A 186 9.01 -21.55 3.55
C TYR A 186 8.58 -23.02 3.48
N LYS A 187 9.02 -23.77 2.48
CA LYS A 187 8.71 -25.21 2.38
C LYS A 187 9.22 -26.02 3.57
N LEU A 188 10.33 -25.61 4.15
CA LEU A 188 10.92 -26.25 5.34
C LEU A 188 10.27 -25.77 6.65
N THR A 189 9.86 -24.49 6.74
CA THR A 189 9.46 -23.85 7.98
C THR A 189 7.95 -23.67 8.16
N LYS A 190 7.16 -23.71 7.07
CA LYS A 190 5.72 -23.44 7.09
C LYS A 190 4.92 -24.64 6.59
N SER A 191 3.95 -25.08 7.40
CA SER A 191 3.14 -26.27 7.07
C SER A 191 2.33 -26.13 5.78
N GLU A 192 1.79 -24.92 5.51
CA GLU A 192 1.00 -24.61 4.34
C GLU A 192 1.78 -24.68 3.02
N PHE A 193 3.12 -24.65 3.08
CA PHE A 193 4.00 -24.78 1.92
C PHE A 193 4.45 -26.22 1.64
N ARG A 194 4.31 -27.15 2.58
CA ARG A 194 4.86 -28.53 2.45
C ARG A 194 4.31 -29.27 1.23
N SER A 195 3.01 -29.09 0.94
CA SER A 195 2.33 -29.74 -0.18
C SER A 195 2.32 -28.92 -1.46
N THR A 196 3.03 -27.77 -1.53
CA THR A 196 3.04 -26.92 -2.72
C THR A 196 4.09 -27.34 -3.72
N ASP A 197 3.83 -27.04 -5.00
CA ASP A 197 4.83 -27.07 -6.07
C ASP A 197 5.38 -25.66 -6.31
N ILE A 198 6.65 -25.56 -6.71
CA ILE A 198 7.30 -24.28 -6.99
C ILE A 198 6.63 -23.53 -8.15
N THR A 199 6.00 -24.24 -9.07
CA THR A 199 5.27 -23.67 -10.21
C THR A 199 4.01 -22.91 -9.85
N GLU A 200 3.49 -23.11 -8.62
CA GLU A 200 2.36 -22.35 -8.09
C GLU A 200 2.73 -20.89 -7.82
N PHE A 201 4.03 -20.58 -7.69
CA PHE A 201 4.53 -19.26 -7.36
C PHE A 201 5.17 -18.55 -8.54
N ARG A 202 5.25 -17.22 -8.45
CA ARG A 202 5.93 -16.35 -9.40
C ARG A 202 7.12 -15.67 -8.74
N PHE A 203 8.22 -15.57 -9.48
CA PHE A 203 9.49 -14.98 -9.01
C PHE A 203 9.82 -13.69 -9.74
N ASP A 204 9.10 -13.39 -10.80
CA ASP A 204 9.21 -12.14 -11.54
C ASP A 204 8.15 -11.14 -11.05
N LYS A 205 8.52 -9.86 -11.05
CA LYS A 205 7.57 -8.79 -10.69
C LYS A 205 6.67 -8.48 -11.87
N ILE A 206 5.38 -8.41 -11.61
CA ILE A 206 4.40 -7.86 -12.56
C ILE A 206 4.39 -6.33 -12.44
N SER A 207 4.35 -5.62 -13.57
CA SER A 207 4.27 -4.15 -13.59
C SER A 207 2.89 -3.64 -13.13
N GLY A 208 2.81 -2.37 -12.71
CA GLY A 208 1.52 -1.72 -12.36
C GLY A 208 0.51 -1.80 -13.51
N LYS A 209 0.94 -1.49 -14.74
CA LYS A 209 0.10 -1.57 -15.94
C LYS A 209 -0.45 -2.99 -16.17
N GLN A 210 0.42 -4.01 -16.13
CA GLN A 210 -0.01 -5.40 -16.28
C GLN A 210 -0.94 -5.84 -15.15
N THR A 211 -0.71 -5.34 -13.93
CA THR A 211 -1.60 -5.59 -12.79
C THR A 211 -2.98 -4.98 -13.05
N ALA A 212 -3.05 -3.71 -13.46
CA ALA A 212 -4.30 -3.04 -13.79
C ALA A 212 -5.08 -3.76 -14.90
N GLU A 213 -4.40 -4.22 -15.97
CA GLU A 213 -5.01 -5.01 -17.05
C GLU A 213 -5.64 -6.33 -16.54
N LYS A 214 -4.95 -7.05 -15.64
CA LYS A 214 -5.49 -8.29 -15.07
C LYS A 214 -6.66 -8.02 -14.13
N VAL A 215 -6.57 -6.97 -13.32
CA VAL A 215 -7.66 -6.52 -12.44
C VAL A 215 -8.88 -6.11 -13.27
N GLU A 216 -8.69 -5.35 -14.36
CA GLU A 216 -9.79 -4.93 -15.23
C GLU A 216 -10.56 -6.14 -15.78
N ARG A 217 -9.88 -7.21 -16.17
CA ARG A 217 -10.45 -8.45 -16.69
C ARG A 217 -11.02 -9.39 -15.63
N SER A 218 -10.96 -9.01 -14.36
CA SER A 218 -11.43 -9.82 -13.23
C SER A 218 -12.67 -9.22 -12.60
N LYS A 219 -13.59 -10.08 -12.11
CA LYS A 219 -14.85 -9.66 -11.47
C LYS A 219 -14.61 -9.21 -10.03
N ILE A 220 -13.89 -10.01 -9.26
CA ILE A 220 -13.61 -9.81 -7.82
C ILE A 220 -12.12 -9.93 -7.56
N ILE A 221 -11.60 -9.06 -6.71
CA ILE A 221 -10.20 -9.03 -6.32
C ILE A 221 -10.06 -9.44 -4.86
N ILE A 222 -9.02 -10.23 -4.56
CA ILE A 222 -8.66 -10.59 -3.19
C ILE A 222 -7.53 -9.69 -2.70
N ASP A 223 -7.70 -9.13 -1.52
CA ASP A 223 -6.65 -8.44 -0.79
C ASP A 223 -6.53 -8.96 0.64
N ILE A 224 -5.41 -9.62 0.95
CA ILE A 224 -5.12 -10.15 2.28
C ILE A 224 -4.05 -9.25 2.90
N HIS A 225 -4.44 -8.43 3.88
CA HIS A 225 -3.53 -7.49 4.55
C HIS A 225 -2.52 -8.20 5.46
N HIS A 226 -1.47 -7.50 5.89
CA HIS A 226 -0.54 -8.02 6.89
C HIS A 226 -1.22 -8.03 8.28
N PRO A 227 -1.16 -9.14 9.07
CA PRO A 227 -1.93 -9.25 10.32
C PRO A 227 -1.56 -8.22 11.40
N LYS A 228 -0.38 -7.62 11.32
CA LYS A 228 0.08 -6.56 12.24
C LYS A 228 -0.26 -5.13 11.78
N GLN A 229 -1.02 -4.97 10.71
CA GLN A 229 -1.33 -3.67 10.11
C GLN A 229 -2.83 -3.50 10.00
N THR A 230 -3.38 -2.35 10.42
CA THR A 230 -4.81 -2.02 10.25
C THR A 230 -5.06 -1.13 9.06
N GLY A 231 -4.12 -0.25 8.72
CA GLY A 231 -4.24 0.59 7.54
C GLY A 231 -4.52 -0.24 6.28
N LEU A 232 -5.42 0.27 5.44
CA LEU A 232 -5.78 -0.40 4.19
C LEU A 232 -4.61 -0.40 3.23
N THR A 233 -4.43 -1.51 2.53
CA THR A 233 -3.38 -1.63 1.52
C THR A 233 -3.67 -0.74 0.31
N ILE A 234 -2.64 -0.41 -0.46
CA ILE A 234 -2.81 0.31 -1.73
C ILE A 234 -3.75 -0.47 -2.66
N ARG A 235 -3.71 -1.82 -2.63
CA ARG A 235 -4.60 -2.68 -3.44
C ARG A 235 -6.07 -2.43 -3.17
N THR A 236 -6.46 -2.30 -1.91
CA THR A 236 -7.84 -1.97 -1.54
C THR A 236 -8.29 -0.65 -2.20
N ILE A 237 -7.45 0.38 -2.14
CA ILE A 237 -7.79 1.70 -2.68
C ILE A 237 -7.77 1.72 -4.22
N GLU A 238 -6.86 0.99 -4.85
CA GLU A 238 -6.85 0.78 -6.31
C GLU A 238 -8.15 0.12 -6.79
N MET A 239 -8.73 -0.80 -6.00
CA MET A 239 -10.01 -1.44 -6.34
C MET A 239 -11.17 -0.46 -6.29
N ILE A 240 -11.12 0.53 -5.41
CA ILE A 240 -12.09 1.64 -5.40
C ILE A 240 -12.00 2.42 -6.71
N GLY A 241 -10.78 2.82 -7.11
CA GLY A 241 -10.55 3.53 -8.37
C GLY A 241 -11.08 2.79 -9.61
N MET A 242 -10.97 1.46 -9.63
CA MET A 242 -11.44 0.61 -10.73
C MET A 242 -12.90 0.16 -10.60
N ASN A 243 -13.62 0.55 -9.55
CA ASN A 243 -14.97 0.07 -9.25
C ASN A 243 -15.05 -1.47 -9.25
N LYS A 244 -14.11 -2.12 -8.57
CA LYS A 244 -14.05 -3.57 -8.45
C LYS A 244 -14.56 -4.05 -7.11
N LYS A 245 -15.22 -5.20 -7.12
CA LYS A 245 -15.55 -5.91 -5.88
C LYS A 245 -14.31 -6.45 -5.23
N LEU A 246 -14.34 -6.50 -3.90
CA LEU A 246 -13.20 -6.84 -3.07
C LEU A 246 -13.57 -7.91 -2.04
N ILE A 247 -12.71 -8.91 -1.89
CA ILE A 247 -12.68 -9.80 -0.74
C ILE A 247 -11.44 -9.45 0.07
N THR A 248 -11.60 -9.13 1.34
CA THR A 248 -10.47 -8.73 2.20
C THR A 248 -10.55 -9.37 3.58
N THR A 249 -9.39 -9.53 4.21
CA THR A 249 -9.29 -9.94 5.62
C THR A 249 -9.22 -8.75 6.58
N ASN A 250 -9.20 -7.50 6.07
CA ASN A 250 -9.05 -6.30 6.91
C ASN A 250 -10.43 -5.80 7.39
N GLU A 251 -10.73 -6.01 8.66
CA GLU A 251 -12.01 -5.58 9.25
C GLU A 251 -12.14 -4.06 9.39
N ASP A 252 -11.02 -3.31 9.49
CA ASP A 252 -11.07 -1.86 9.62
C ASP A 252 -11.70 -1.19 8.40
N ILE A 253 -11.79 -1.89 7.26
CA ILE A 253 -12.45 -1.38 6.05
C ILE A 253 -13.92 -0.99 6.29
N LYS A 254 -14.57 -1.60 7.28
CA LYS A 254 -15.96 -1.28 7.67
C LYS A 254 -16.12 0.13 8.23
N ASN A 255 -15.03 0.75 8.68
CA ASN A 255 -14.99 2.10 9.24
C ASN A 255 -14.74 3.19 8.18
N TYR A 256 -14.70 2.83 6.89
CA TYR A 256 -14.45 3.77 5.80
C TYR A 256 -15.76 4.14 5.10
N ASP A 257 -15.84 5.39 4.64
CA ASP A 257 -17.01 5.97 3.99
C ASP A 257 -17.42 5.32 2.66
N PHE A 258 -16.51 4.56 2.03
CA PHE A 258 -16.79 3.79 0.82
C PHE A 258 -17.26 2.36 1.09
N PHE A 259 -17.32 1.93 2.35
CA PHE A 259 -17.72 0.56 2.65
C PHE A 259 -19.15 0.28 2.21
N ASN A 260 -19.31 -0.79 1.44
CA ASN A 260 -20.61 -1.31 1.01
C ASN A 260 -20.52 -2.82 0.94
N ALA A 261 -21.35 -3.53 1.68
CA ALA A 261 -21.37 -5.00 1.74
C ALA A 261 -21.70 -5.66 0.39
N ALA A 262 -22.37 -4.97 -0.55
CA ALA A 262 -22.56 -5.45 -1.92
C ALA A 262 -21.27 -5.47 -2.74
N ASN A 263 -20.29 -4.62 -2.38
CA ASN A 263 -19.01 -4.47 -3.08
C ASN A 263 -17.85 -5.14 -2.36
N ILE A 264 -17.93 -5.25 -1.02
CA ILE A 264 -16.79 -5.62 -0.18
C ILE A 264 -17.23 -6.71 0.79
N GLN A 265 -16.61 -7.88 0.66
CA GLN A 265 -16.73 -8.98 1.61
C GLN A 265 -15.53 -8.99 2.53
N VAL A 266 -15.77 -8.89 3.84
CA VAL A 266 -14.74 -9.12 4.85
C VAL A 266 -14.82 -10.59 5.26
N ILE A 267 -13.69 -11.29 5.19
CA ILE A 267 -13.58 -12.72 5.50
C ILE A 267 -12.75 -12.95 6.76
N ASP A 268 -13.11 -13.98 7.50
CA ASP A 268 -12.28 -14.48 8.60
C ASP A 268 -10.98 -15.10 8.06
N ARG A 269 -9.86 -14.78 8.70
CA ARG A 269 -8.54 -15.25 8.29
C ARG A 269 -8.29 -16.72 8.58
N GLU A 270 -8.89 -17.24 9.67
CA GLU A 270 -8.72 -18.63 10.09
C GLU A 270 -9.72 -19.56 9.40
N LYS A 271 -10.89 -19.03 9.05
CA LYS A 271 -11.97 -19.73 8.32
C LYS A 271 -12.44 -18.88 7.14
N PRO A 272 -11.62 -18.74 6.10
CA PRO A 272 -12.02 -17.93 4.95
C PRO A 272 -13.13 -18.62 4.16
N GLU A 273 -14.23 -17.91 3.94
CA GLU A 273 -15.40 -18.41 3.22
C GLU A 273 -15.78 -17.45 2.09
N LEU A 274 -16.07 -18.00 0.90
CA LEU A 274 -16.61 -17.26 -0.23
C LEU A 274 -18.14 -17.17 -0.10
N ASN A 275 -18.65 -15.94 -0.01
CA ASN A 275 -20.09 -15.67 0.12
C ASN A 275 -20.72 -15.29 -1.23
N GLU A 276 -21.98 -14.85 -1.16
CA GLU A 276 -22.82 -14.45 -2.31
C GLU A 276 -22.36 -13.17 -3.04
N ILE A 277 -21.22 -12.58 -2.68
CA ILE A 277 -20.67 -11.38 -3.35
C ILE A 277 -20.56 -11.57 -4.88
N PHE A 278 -20.45 -12.81 -5.35
CA PHE A 278 -20.43 -13.16 -6.77
C PHE A 278 -21.76 -12.89 -7.47
N ASN A 279 -22.88 -12.91 -6.74
CA ASN A 279 -24.23 -12.88 -7.30
C ASN A 279 -24.82 -11.47 -7.45
N THR A 280 -24.11 -10.45 -6.94
CA THR A 280 -24.58 -9.07 -6.99
C THR A 280 -23.79 -8.23 -7.99
N ASP A 281 -24.37 -7.17 -8.53
CA ASP A 281 -23.68 -6.17 -9.33
C ASP A 281 -22.87 -5.24 -8.41
N TYR A 282 -21.90 -4.54 -9.01
CA TYR A 282 -21.17 -3.48 -8.31
C TYR A 282 -22.07 -2.26 -8.10
N VAL A 283 -22.16 -1.77 -6.89
CA VAL A 283 -22.88 -0.55 -6.51
C VAL A 283 -21.92 0.64 -6.62
N PRO A 284 -22.14 1.61 -7.54
CA PRO A 284 -21.27 2.75 -7.69
C PRO A 284 -21.19 3.60 -6.41
N LEU A 285 -19.99 4.11 -6.13
CA LEU A 285 -19.77 5.03 -5.02
C LEU A 285 -20.31 6.43 -5.36
N ASN A 286 -20.61 7.19 -4.31
CA ASN A 286 -20.85 8.63 -4.46
C ASN A 286 -19.61 9.28 -5.11
N PRO A 287 -19.78 10.15 -6.15
CA PRO A 287 -18.66 10.78 -6.84
C PRO A 287 -17.70 11.56 -5.93
N GLY A 288 -18.20 12.18 -4.86
CA GLY A 288 -17.39 12.89 -3.87
C GLY A 288 -16.50 11.92 -3.09
N ILE A 289 -17.05 10.79 -2.63
CA ILE A 289 -16.29 9.73 -1.97
C ILE A 289 -15.25 9.15 -2.93
N TYR A 290 -15.64 8.84 -4.16
CA TYR A 290 -14.71 8.33 -5.17
C TYR A 290 -13.51 9.27 -5.37
N LYS A 291 -13.76 10.57 -5.63
CA LYS A 291 -12.72 11.57 -5.84
C LYS A 291 -11.78 11.73 -4.63
N ARG A 292 -12.29 11.57 -3.41
CA ARG A 292 -11.54 11.69 -2.16
C ARG A 292 -10.31 10.75 -2.12
N TYR A 293 -10.39 9.57 -2.74
CA TYR A 293 -9.30 8.58 -2.77
C TYR A 293 -8.37 8.72 -3.98
N SER A 294 -8.53 9.75 -4.83
CA SER A 294 -7.63 10.03 -5.94
C SER A 294 -6.25 10.52 -5.45
N LEU A 295 -5.23 10.33 -6.29
CA LEU A 295 -3.89 10.88 -6.04
C LEU A 295 -3.93 12.41 -5.86
N GLU A 296 -4.75 13.13 -6.64
CA GLU A 296 -4.92 14.57 -6.52
C GLU A 296 -5.35 14.98 -5.11
N SER A 297 -6.46 14.40 -4.61
CA SER A 297 -6.97 14.69 -3.26
C SER A 297 -5.94 14.32 -2.20
N TRP A 298 -5.26 13.18 -2.36
CA TRP A 298 -4.23 12.73 -1.43
C TRP A 298 -3.07 13.73 -1.32
N ILE A 299 -2.56 14.24 -2.46
CA ILE A 299 -1.46 15.23 -2.47
C ILE A 299 -1.86 16.49 -1.70
N TYR A 300 -3.02 17.06 -1.96
CA TYR A 300 -3.47 18.26 -1.26
C TYR A 300 -3.55 18.06 0.26
N GLU A 301 -4.05 16.91 0.69
CA GLU A 301 -4.24 16.64 2.11
C GLU A 301 -2.94 16.32 2.83
N VAL A 302 -2.02 15.52 2.25
CA VAL A 302 -0.73 15.23 2.90
C VAL A 302 0.22 16.42 2.94
N LEU A 303 -0.02 17.43 2.10
CA LEU A 303 0.65 18.73 2.18
C LEU A 303 -0.05 19.69 3.15
N GLY A 304 -1.20 19.31 3.69
CA GLY A 304 -2.02 20.13 4.58
C GLY A 304 -2.53 21.41 3.89
N ILE A 305 -2.85 21.32 2.58
CA ILE A 305 -3.40 22.44 1.78
C ILE A 305 -4.92 22.46 1.89
N LYS A 306 -5.57 21.30 1.85
CA LYS A 306 -7.01 21.12 2.04
C LYS A 306 -7.23 19.89 2.92
N GLY A 307 -8.13 19.99 3.88
CA GLY A 307 -8.69 18.84 4.58
C GLY A 307 -10.03 18.50 3.94
N THR A 308 -10.10 17.41 3.19
CA THR A 308 -11.34 16.90 2.58
C THR A 308 -11.72 15.54 3.13
N TYR A 309 -10.80 14.88 3.80
CA TYR A 309 -11.05 13.62 4.48
C TYR A 309 -11.50 13.91 5.91
N VAL A 310 -12.78 13.68 6.17
CA VAL A 310 -13.37 13.70 7.52
C VAL A 310 -13.79 12.25 7.80
N ASP A 311 -13.35 11.73 8.95
CA ASP A 311 -13.80 10.42 9.45
C ASP A 311 -15.31 10.37 9.63
#